data_3f2cdb544d7bfa3624b58563a3f26b42
#
_entry.id   3f2cdb544d7bfa3624b58563a3f26b42
#
_cell.length_a   1.000
_cell.length_b   1.000
_cell.length_c   1.000
_cell.angle_alpha   90.00
_cell.angle_beta   90.00
_cell.angle_gamma   90.00
#
_symmetry.space_group_name_H-M   'P 1'
#
loop_
_entity.id
_entity.type
_entity.pdbx_description
1 polymer ?
#
loop_
_entity_poly.entity_id
_entity_poly.type
_entity_poly.pdbx_seq_one_letter_code
_entity_poly.pdbx_strand_id
1 'polypeptide(L)'
;KTPPENVIRKLKELTGRPIGINLEPVEQVLSSEDPEENMWAMTGGRKATLENAKKAADMGVNFILLTGNPGIGVTNQAIEQTLKLYKQELGDRLILAAGKMHASGILTEGAEKIITKEDIAAFAAAGADIILLPAPGTVPGITMEYVRELVSFAHSLGCLTITAIGTSQEGADTATIRQIALMCKMTGTDIHHL
;
A
#
# COMPACT_ATOMS: atom_id res chain seq x y z
N LYS A 1 -7.39 -12.92 27.58
CA LYS A 1 -6.70 -12.47 26.36
C LYS A 1 -7.50 -12.96 25.16
N THR A 2 -7.72 -12.11 24.14
CA THR A 2 -8.36 -12.52 22.89
C THR A 2 -7.39 -13.41 22.10
N PRO A 3 -7.81 -14.61 21.67
CA PRO A 3 -6.97 -15.45 20.80
C PRO A 3 -6.61 -14.71 19.51
N PRO A 4 -5.40 -14.90 18.95
CA PRO A 4 -4.93 -14.19 17.77
C PRO A 4 -5.90 -14.25 16.58
N GLU A 5 -6.51 -15.38 16.34
CA GLU A 5 -7.48 -15.63 15.27
C GLU A 5 -8.77 -14.79 15.38
N ASN A 6 -9.07 -14.29 16.58
CA ASN A 6 -10.27 -13.50 16.86
C ASN A 6 -10.01 -12.00 16.98
N VAL A 7 -8.74 -11.56 16.87
CA VAL A 7 -8.36 -10.16 17.10
C VAL A 7 -9.04 -9.23 16.10
N ILE A 8 -9.04 -9.57 14.82
CA ILE A 8 -9.64 -8.73 13.76
C ILE A 8 -11.15 -8.57 14.00
N ARG A 9 -11.83 -9.67 14.28
CA ARG A 9 -13.27 -9.66 14.57
C ARG A 9 -13.59 -8.80 15.78
N LYS A 10 -12.80 -8.92 16.85
CA LYS A 10 -12.97 -8.12 18.06
C LYS A 10 -12.71 -6.64 17.85
N LEU A 11 -11.71 -6.28 17.04
CA LEU A 11 -11.45 -4.88 16.67
C LEU A 11 -12.61 -4.30 15.88
N LYS A 12 -13.18 -5.04 14.92
CA LYS A 12 -14.36 -4.60 14.16
C LYS A 12 -15.57 -4.38 15.06
N GLU A 13 -15.84 -5.29 16.01
CA GLU A 13 -16.92 -5.11 16.98
C GLU A 13 -16.74 -3.85 17.84
N LEU A 14 -15.51 -3.59 18.30
CA LEU A 14 -15.21 -2.45 19.17
C LEU A 14 -15.22 -1.11 18.44
N THR A 15 -14.78 -1.09 17.18
CA THR A 15 -14.57 0.16 16.44
C THR A 15 -15.70 0.48 15.46
N GLY A 16 -16.46 -0.53 15.02
CA GLY A 16 -17.42 -0.39 13.92
C GLY A 16 -16.78 -0.02 12.59
N ARG A 17 -15.46 -0.26 12.43
CA ARG A 17 -14.68 0.15 11.25
C ARG A 17 -14.18 -1.05 10.46
N PRO A 18 -14.01 -0.92 9.13
CA PRO A 18 -13.30 -1.92 8.34
C PRO A 18 -11.84 -2.01 8.82
N ILE A 19 -11.32 -3.23 8.85
CA ILE A 19 -9.92 -3.51 9.23
C ILE A 19 -9.19 -4.06 8.01
N GLY A 20 -8.04 -3.50 7.72
CA GLY A 20 -7.14 -3.98 6.68
C GLY A 20 -5.80 -4.42 7.23
N ILE A 21 -5.04 -5.12 6.40
CA ILE A 21 -3.63 -5.46 6.65
C ILE A 21 -2.76 -5.07 5.47
N ASN A 22 -1.48 -4.83 5.75
CA ASN A 22 -0.46 -4.70 4.71
C ASN A 22 0.20 -6.05 4.45
N LEU A 23 0.32 -6.43 3.18
CA LEU A 23 1.15 -7.53 2.73
C LEU A 23 2.14 -7.04 1.68
N GLU A 24 3.37 -7.54 1.73
CA GLU A 24 4.48 -7.09 0.90
C GLU A 24 4.74 -8.07 -0.24
N PRO A 25 4.42 -7.70 -1.49
CA PRO A 25 4.72 -8.49 -2.68
C PRO A 25 6.20 -8.35 -3.04
N VAL A 26 7.00 -9.30 -2.58
CA VAL A 26 8.45 -9.35 -2.88
C VAL A 26 8.74 -10.35 -3.99
N GLU A 27 9.63 -9.99 -4.89
CA GLU A 27 10.18 -10.93 -5.85
C GLU A 27 11.04 -11.98 -5.11
N GLN A 28 10.94 -13.25 -5.49
CA GLN A 28 11.54 -14.39 -4.79
C GLN A 28 13.08 -14.38 -4.68
N VAL A 29 13.75 -13.41 -5.28
CA VAL A 29 15.20 -13.41 -5.49
C VAL A 29 16.01 -12.94 -4.27
N LEU A 30 15.38 -12.38 -3.24
CA LEU A 30 16.07 -11.84 -2.06
C LEU A 30 15.91 -12.69 -0.79
N SER A 31 15.77 -13.98 -0.90
CA SER A 31 15.92 -14.88 0.24
C SER A 31 17.39 -15.16 0.49
N SER A 32 18.13 -14.25 1.14
CA SER A 32 19.31 -14.70 1.86
C SER A 32 18.82 -15.53 3.05
N GLU A 33 19.28 -16.75 3.18
CA GLU A 33 18.92 -17.64 4.29
C GLU A 33 19.53 -17.19 5.64
N ASP A 34 20.29 -16.08 5.65
CA ASP A 34 20.95 -15.58 6.85
C ASP A 34 20.17 -14.40 7.46
N PRO A 35 19.50 -14.62 8.62
CA PRO A 35 18.73 -13.57 9.31
C PRO A 35 19.60 -12.43 9.84
N GLU A 36 20.90 -12.63 10.04
CA GLU A 36 21.80 -11.60 10.57
C GLU A 36 22.33 -10.64 9.48
N GLU A 37 22.41 -11.09 8.23
CA GLU A 37 22.84 -10.23 7.12
C GLU A 37 21.72 -9.31 6.60
N ASN A 38 20.47 -9.60 6.93
CA ASN A 38 19.34 -8.83 6.39
C ASN A 38 18.53 -8.19 7.52
N MET A 39 18.98 -7.02 7.98
CA MET A 39 18.25 -6.19 8.97
C MET A 39 16.80 -5.87 8.55
N TRP A 40 16.48 -6.09 7.29
CA TRP A 40 15.17 -5.91 6.67
C TRP A 40 14.50 -7.24 6.32
N ALA A 41 15.04 -8.36 6.82
CA ALA A 41 14.46 -9.68 6.57
C ALA A 41 12.99 -9.70 6.97
N MET A 42 12.15 -9.91 5.97
CA MET A 42 10.71 -9.91 6.15
C MET A 42 10.25 -11.21 6.77
N THR A 43 9.51 -11.14 7.88
CA THR A 43 8.88 -12.34 8.46
C THR A 43 7.89 -12.95 7.46
N GLY A 44 7.76 -14.28 7.48
CA GLY A 44 6.87 -15.00 6.55
C GLY A 44 5.43 -14.48 6.56
N GLY A 45 4.93 -14.01 7.71
CA GLY A 45 3.57 -13.47 7.84
C GLY A 45 3.34 -12.12 7.17
N ARG A 46 4.39 -11.39 6.79
CA ARG A 46 4.26 -10.13 6.06
C ARG A 46 4.27 -10.30 4.54
N LYS A 47 4.74 -11.45 4.04
CA LYS A 47 4.81 -11.72 2.60
C LYS A 47 3.41 -11.82 1.98
N ALA A 48 3.25 -11.27 0.78
CA ALA A 48 2.01 -11.34 0.01
C ALA A 48 1.85 -12.71 -0.67
N THR A 49 1.86 -13.79 0.13
CA THR A 49 1.53 -15.12 -0.37
C THR A 49 0.02 -15.32 -0.42
N LEU A 50 -0.44 -16.19 -1.30
CA LEU A 50 -1.87 -16.56 -1.38
C LEU A 50 -2.38 -17.17 -0.07
N GLU A 51 -1.54 -17.94 0.63
CA GLU A 51 -1.87 -18.52 1.93
C GLU A 51 -2.14 -17.43 2.97
N ASN A 52 -1.26 -16.41 3.07
CA ASN A 52 -1.44 -15.30 3.99
C ASN A 52 -2.70 -14.49 3.66
N ALA A 53 -3.01 -14.29 2.39
CA ALA A 53 -4.23 -13.59 1.96
C ALA A 53 -5.49 -14.37 2.31
N LYS A 54 -5.52 -15.70 2.08
CA LYS A 54 -6.62 -16.59 2.48
C LYS A 54 -6.82 -16.55 4.00
N LYS A 55 -5.73 -16.68 4.76
CA LYS A 55 -5.77 -16.59 6.22
C LYS A 55 -6.32 -15.26 6.71
N ALA A 56 -5.90 -14.14 6.10
CA ALA A 56 -6.41 -12.81 6.43
C ALA A 56 -7.93 -12.69 6.17
N ALA A 57 -8.40 -13.19 5.03
CA ALA A 57 -9.81 -13.22 4.70
C ALA A 57 -10.62 -14.05 5.72
N ASP A 58 -10.12 -15.22 6.11
CA ASP A 58 -10.76 -16.09 7.10
C ASP A 58 -10.79 -15.48 8.49
N MET A 59 -9.80 -14.66 8.85
CA MET A 59 -9.79 -13.86 10.09
C MET A 59 -10.77 -12.70 10.07
N GLY A 60 -11.36 -12.37 8.90
CA GLY A 60 -12.35 -11.32 8.75
C GLY A 60 -11.79 -9.94 8.38
N VAL A 61 -10.59 -9.89 7.79
CA VAL A 61 -10.03 -8.68 7.19
C VAL A 61 -10.93 -8.20 6.04
N ASN A 62 -11.09 -6.88 5.90
CA ASN A 62 -11.92 -6.29 4.85
C ASN A 62 -11.11 -5.96 3.60
N PHE A 63 -9.86 -5.52 3.76
CA PHE A 63 -9.01 -5.13 2.65
C PHE A 63 -7.55 -5.52 2.90
N ILE A 64 -6.82 -5.73 1.82
CA ILE A 64 -5.37 -5.92 1.83
C ILE A 64 -4.74 -4.78 1.06
N LEU A 65 -3.71 -4.15 1.65
CA LEU A 65 -2.86 -3.17 0.99
C LEU A 65 -1.57 -3.87 0.53
N LEU A 66 -1.36 -3.89 -0.77
CA LEU A 66 -0.14 -4.41 -1.42
C LEU A 66 0.84 -3.27 -1.63
N THR A 67 1.76 -3.12 -0.73
CA THR A 67 2.83 -2.11 -0.79
C THR A 67 4.01 -2.57 0.07
N GLY A 68 5.13 -1.90 -0.04
CA GLY A 68 6.30 -2.17 0.78
C GLY A 68 7.53 -1.40 0.30
N ASN A 69 8.66 -1.69 0.92
CA ASN A 69 9.91 -1.02 0.63
C ASN A 69 10.54 -1.56 -0.67
N PRO A 70 10.84 -0.70 -1.66
CA PRO A 70 11.60 -1.11 -2.85
C PRO A 70 12.95 -1.77 -2.52
N GLY A 71 13.61 -1.34 -1.44
CA GLY A 71 14.88 -1.91 -0.99
C GLY A 71 14.84 -3.38 -0.56
N ILE A 72 13.65 -3.94 -0.32
CA ILE A 72 13.44 -5.36 -0.03
C ILE A 72 12.80 -6.12 -1.19
N GLY A 73 12.77 -5.53 -2.38
CA GLY A 73 12.28 -6.17 -3.59
C GLY A 73 10.79 -6.02 -3.87
N VAL A 74 10.12 -5.04 -3.26
CA VAL A 74 8.73 -4.69 -3.63
C VAL A 74 8.76 -3.80 -4.86
N THR A 75 8.47 -4.38 -6.02
CA THR A 75 8.42 -3.68 -7.31
C THR A 75 6.99 -3.48 -7.77
N ASN A 76 6.76 -2.54 -8.71
CA ASN A 76 5.44 -2.35 -9.32
C ASN A 76 4.99 -3.63 -10.05
N GLN A 77 5.92 -4.35 -10.67
CA GLN A 77 5.64 -5.62 -11.33
C GLN A 77 5.18 -6.71 -10.33
N ALA A 78 5.86 -6.84 -9.18
CA ALA A 78 5.45 -7.78 -8.14
C ALA A 78 4.07 -7.45 -7.55
N ILE A 79 3.76 -6.15 -7.38
CA ILE A 79 2.43 -5.69 -6.98
C ILE A 79 1.38 -6.12 -8.01
N GLU A 80 1.61 -5.83 -9.30
CA GLU A 80 0.67 -6.18 -10.38
C GLU A 80 0.40 -7.69 -10.45
N GLN A 81 1.46 -8.51 -10.39
CA GLN A 81 1.33 -9.97 -10.42
C GLN A 81 0.54 -10.50 -9.23
N THR A 82 0.77 -9.93 -8.04
CA THR A 82 0.06 -10.31 -6.82
C THR A 82 -1.43 -9.92 -6.88
N LEU A 83 -1.74 -8.73 -7.42
CA LEU A 83 -3.13 -8.31 -7.65
C LEU A 83 -3.88 -9.30 -8.54
N LYS A 84 -3.29 -9.68 -9.69
CA LYS A 84 -3.89 -10.66 -10.61
C LYS A 84 -4.15 -11.99 -9.91
N LEU A 85 -3.17 -12.50 -9.16
CA LEU A 85 -3.29 -13.73 -8.40
C LEU A 85 -4.42 -13.63 -7.36
N TYR A 86 -4.47 -12.56 -6.58
CA TYR A 86 -5.48 -12.39 -5.55
C TYR A 86 -6.88 -12.21 -6.13
N LYS A 87 -7.03 -11.45 -7.20
CA LYS A 87 -8.33 -11.28 -7.88
C LYS A 87 -8.84 -12.60 -8.45
N GLN A 88 -7.96 -13.40 -9.05
CA GLN A 88 -8.29 -14.73 -9.57
C GLN A 88 -8.72 -15.72 -8.47
N GLU A 89 -7.98 -15.77 -7.36
CA GLU A 89 -8.13 -16.80 -6.34
C GLU A 89 -9.12 -16.43 -5.22
N LEU A 90 -9.30 -15.14 -4.94
CA LEU A 90 -10.13 -14.64 -3.86
C LEU A 90 -11.40 -13.93 -4.36
N GLY A 91 -11.43 -13.54 -5.65
CA GLY A 91 -12.56 -12.81 -6.22
C GLY A 91 -12.84 -11.50 -5.45
N ASP A 92 -14.09 -11.33 -5.05
CA ASP A 92 -14.57 -10.14 -4.33
C ASP A 92 -14.64 -10.32 -2.81
N ARG A 93 -13.96 -11.33 -2.26
CA ARG A 93 -13.89 -11.56 -0.80
C ARG A 93 -13.15 -10.44 -0.05
N LEU A 94 -12.26 -9.75 -0.72
CA LEU A 94 -11.40 -8.70 -0.17
C LEU A 94 -11.36 -7.50 -1.11
N ILE A 95 -11.33 -6.31 -0.54
CA ILE A 95 -10.97 -5.10 -1.26
C ILE A 95 -9.45 -5.09 -1.42
N LEU A 96 -8.96 -4.86 -2.63
CA LEU A 96 -7.53 -4.83 -2.94
C LEU A 96 -7.05 -3.38 -3.13
N ALA A 97 -6.16 -2.95 -2.26
CA ALA A 97 -5.46 -1.68 -2.37
C ALA A 97 -4.01 -1.92 -2.77
N ALA A 98 -3.46 -1.11 -3.66
CA ALA A 98 -2.10 -1.29 -4.15
C ALA A 98 -1.42 0.01 -4.56
N GLY A 99 -0.12 0.08 -4.38
CA GLY A 99 0.71 1.20 -4.81
C GLY A 99 1.98 1.38 -3.99
N LYS A 100 2.60 2.53 -4.12
CA LYS A 100 3.82 2.90 -3.38
C LYS A 100 3.64 4.25 -2.70
N MET A 101 4.23 4.40 -1.50
CA MET A 101 4.19 5.65 -0.73
C MET A 101 5.57 6.26 -0.46
N HIS A 102 6.66 5.53 -0.70
CA HIS A 102 8.03 6.00 -0.52
C HIS A 102 9.00 5.20 -1.39
N ALA A 103 10.19 5.75 -1.61
CA ALA A 103 11.25 5.12 -2.39
C ALA A 103 12.41 4.57 -1.53
N SER A 104 12.30 4.55 -0.23
CA SER A 104 13.26 4.13 0.80
C SER A 104 14.62 3.64 0.28
N GLY A 105 15.61 4.52 0.26
CA GLY A 105 16.99 4.19 -0.09
C GLY A 105 17.28 3.97 -1.58
N ILE A 106 16.30 4.00 -2.46
CA ILE A 106 16.49 3.84 -3.91
C ILE A 106 16.28 5.19 -4.60
N LEU A 107 17.37 5.92 -4.84
CA LEU A 107 17.33 7.26 -5.46
C LEU A 107 16.76 7.24 -6.89
N THR A 108 16.92 6.14 -7.62
CA THR A 108 16.44 6.00 -8.99
C THR A 108 14.93 5.80 -9.09
N GLU A 109 14.27 5.45 -8.01
CA GLU A 109 12.81 5.30 -7.92
C GLU A 109 12.12 6.51 -7.26
N GLY A 110 12.84 7.58 -7.01
CA GLY A 110 12.30 8.81 -6.43
C GLY A 110 11.48 9.64 -7.43
N ALA A 111 10.80 10.66 -6.91
CA ALA A 111 9.98 11.60 -7.68
C ALA A 111 8.85 10.90 -8.47
N GLU A 112 8.58 11.39 -9.66
CA GLU A 112 7.51 10.89 -10.54
C GLU A 112 7.68 9.41 -10.95
N LYS A 113 8.86 8.83 -10.75
CA LYS A 113 9.12 7.41 -11.06
C LYS A 113 8.60 6.45 -10.00
N ILE A 114 8.19 6.93 -8.82
CA ILE A 114 7.71 6.06 -7.74
C ILE A 114 6.41 5.36 -8.12
N ILE A 115 5.53 6.09 -8.79
CA ILE A 115 4.27 5.60 -9.35
C ILE A 115 3.84 6.50 -10.51
N THR A 116 3.46 5.92 -11.63
CA THR A 116 3.07 6.60 -12.85
C THR A 116 1.61 6.31 -13.21
N LYS A 117 1.05 7.01 -14.20
CA LYS A 117 -0.28 6.69 -14.74
C LYS A 117 -0.33 5.29 -15.36
N GLU A 118 0.77 4.85 -15.95
CA GLU A 118 0.93 3.50 -16.51
C GLU A 118 0.85 2.43 -15.41
N ASP A 119 1.51 2.65 -14.27
CA ASP A 119 1.41 1.76 -13.11
C ASP A 119 -0.02 1.71 -12.57
N ILE A 120 -0.67 2.86 -12.42
CA ILE A 120 -2.07 2.94 -11.97
C ILE A 120 -2.99 2.17 -12.93
N ALA A 121 -2.81 2.33 -14.25
CA ALA A 121 -3.59 1.61 -15.25
C ALA A 121 -3.36 0.09 -15.13
N ALA A 122 -2.10 -0.34 -14.94
CA ALA A 122 -1.76 -1.75 -14.76
C ALA A 122 -2.39 -2.33 -13.47
N PHE A 123 -2.34 -1.60 -12.36
CA PHE A 123 -2.94 -2.03 -11.09
C PHE A 123 -4.47 -2.11 -11.20
N ALA A 124 -5.11 -1.12 -11.79
CA ALA A 124 -6.57 -1.13 -12.02
C ALA A 124 -6.98 -2.33 -12.90
N ALA A 125 -6.27 -2.56 -14.01
CA ALA A 125 -6.51 -3.71 -14.90
C ALA A 125 -6.24 -5.06 -14.20
N ALA A 126 -5.32 -5.10 -13.23
CA ALA A 126 -5.02 -6.27 -12.41
C ALA A 126 -6.05 -6.51 -11.29
N GLY A 127 -7.00 -5.60 -11.06
CA GLY A 127 -8.10 -5.74 -10.12
C GLY A 127 -7.92 -4.97 -8.81
N ALA A 128 -7.11 -3.92 -8.78
CA ALA A 128 -7.07 -3.00 -7.65
C ALA A 128 -8.37 -2.18 -7.55
N ASP A 129 -8.93 -2.12 -6.35
CA ASP A 129 -10.09 -1.29 -6.03
C ASP A 129 -9.66 0.10 -5.53
N ILE A 130 -8.49 0.18 -4.90
CA ILE A 130 -7.92 1.39 -4.31
C ILE A 130 -6.46 1.55 -4.74
N ILE A 131 -6.09 2.74 -5.19
CA ILE A 131 -4.70 3.07 -5.55
C ILE A 131 -4.04 3.83 -4.40
N LEU A 132 -2.91 3.31 -3.91
CA LEU A 132 -2.07 3.98 -2.93
C LEU A 132 -1.09 4.92 -3.62
N LEU A 133 -1.09 6.17 -3.19
CA LEU A 133 -0.23 7.24 -3.69
C LEU A 133 0.60 7.84 -2.55
N PRO A 134 1.82 8.32 -2.81
CA PRO A 134 2.54 9.12 -1.83
C PRO A 134 1.80 10.45 -1.61
N ALA A 135 1.73 10.89 -0.37
CA ALA A 135 1.20 12.22 -0.05
C ALA A 135 2.12 13.33 -0.63
N PRO A 136 1.59 14.50 -1.02
CA PRO A 136 2.41 15.63 -1.46
C PRO A 136 3.51 15.96 -0.45
N GLY A 137 4.74 16.13 -0.93
CA GLY A 137 5.89 16.45 -0.10
C GLY A 137 6.57 15.29 0.61
N THR A 138 6.06 14.05 0.48
CA THR A 138 6.71 12.85 1.08
C THR A 138 7.96 12.41 0.32
N VAL A 139 7.98 12.59 -0.98
CA VAL A 139 9.12 12.26 -1.84
C VAL A 139 9.45 13.49 -2.68
N PRO A 140 10.74 13.82 -2.90
CA PRO A 140 11.12 14.93 -3.78
C PRO A 140 10.43 14.80 -5.15
N GLY A 141 9.83 15.90 -5.65
CA GLY A 141 9.12 15.90 -6.92
C GLY A 141 7.64 15.46 -6.85
N ILE A 142 7.19 14.86 -5.74
CA ILE A 142 5.77 14.55 -5.54
C ILE A 142 5.07 15.82 -5.06
N THR A 143 4.61 16.62 -6.02
CA THR A 143 3.87 17.86 -5.77
C THR A 143 2.37 17.60 -5.62
N MET A 144 1.65 18.58 -5.07
CA MET A 144 0.19 18.51 -4.95
C MET A 144 -0.47 18.39 -6.34
N GLU A 145 0.03 19.11 -7.32
CA GLU A 145 -0.48 19.11 -8.70
C GLU A 145 -0.32 17.72 -9.33
N TYR A 146 0.86 17.12 -9.16
CA TYR A 146 1.13 15.77 -9.68
C TYR A 146 0.21 14.73 -9.03
N VAL A 147 0.10 14.75 -7.70
CA VAL A 147 -0.80 13.82 -6.99
C VAL A 147 -2.25 14.01 -7.42
N ARG A 148 -2.70 15.26 -7.63
CA ARG A 148 -4.06 15.54 -8.13
C ARG A 148 -4.29 14.92 -9.51
N GLU A 149 -3.30 14.95 -10.41
CA GLU A 149 -3.42 14.30 -11.72
C GLU A 149 -3.55 12.78 -11.58
N LEU A 150 -2.76 12.17 -10.70
CA LEU A 150 -2.83 10.72 -10.45
C LEU A 150 -4.17 10.32 -9.82
N VAL A 151 -4.69 11.10 -8.87
CA VAL A 151 -6.01 10.89 -8.27
C VAL A 151 -7.10 10.94 -9.34
N SER A 152 -7.12 12.01 -10.17
CA SER A 152 -8.11 12.15 -11.24
C SER A 152 -8.02 11.00 -12.24
N PHE A 153 -6.82 10.53 -12.53
CA PHE A 153 -6.62 9.39 -13.44
C PHE A 153 -7.14 8.08 -12.82
N ALA A 154 -6.81 7.80 -11.56
CA ALA A 154 -7.34 6.62 -10.85
C ALA A 154 -8.87 6.62 -10.81
N HIS A 155 -9.49 7.76 -10.51
CA HIS A 155 -10.95 7.91 -10.53
C HIS A 155 -11.54 7.65 -11.92
N SER A 156 -10.87 8.05 -12.99
CA SER A 156 -11.33 7.78 -14.37
C SER A 156 -11.34 6.28 -14.71
N LEU A 157 -10.57 5.47 -13.98
CA LEU A 157 -10.52 4.01 -14.09
C LEU A 157 -11.48 3.30 -13.09
N GLY A 158 -12.22 4.07 -12.29
CA GLY A 158 -13.16 3.54 -11.29
C GLY A 158 -12.52 3.11 -9.97
N CYS A 159 -11.25 3.44 -9.73
CA CYS A 159 -10.56 3.15 -8.48
C CYS A 159 -10.72 4.31 -7.49
N LEU A 160 -10.87 3.99 -6.21
CA LEU A 160 -10.65 4.94 -5.11
C LEU A 160 -9.16 5.19 -4.92
N THR A 161 -8.83 6.22 -4.14
CA THR A 161 -7.45 6.59 -3.85
C THR A 161 -7.19 6.72 -2.35
N ILE A 162 -5.99 6.32 -1.93
CA ILE A 162 -5.46 6.58 -0.60
C ILE A 162 -4.11 7.27 -0.72
N THR A 163 -3.96 8.45 -0.12
CA THR A 163 -2.65 9.10 0.01
C THR A 163 -2.04 8.77 1.35
N ALA A 164 -0.74 8.48 1.40
CA ALA A 164 -0.06 8.12 2.64
C ALA A 164 1.16 8.99 2.89
N ILE A 165 1.32 9.40 4.15
CA ILE A 165 2.58 9.92 4.66
C ILE A 165 3.51 8.73 4.86
N GLY A 166 4.66 8.77 4.20
CA GLY A 166 5.67 7.71 4.29
C GLY A 166 6.65 7.93 5.44
N THR A 167 7.62 7.04 5.55
CA THR A 167 8.67 7.06 6.58
C THR A 167 9.51 8.36 6.57
N SER A 168 9.57 9.08 5.45
CA SER A 168 10.27 10.35 5.34
C SER A 168 9.69 11.48 6.20
N GLN A 169 8.43 11.35 6.68
CA GLN A 169 7.80 12.29 7.59
C GLN A 169 7.74 11.79 9.04
N GLU A 170 8.31 10.65 9.35
CA GLU A 170 8.46 10.20 10.73
C GLU A 170 9.26 11.24 11.53
N GLY A 171 8.68 11.71 12.63
CA GLY A 171 9.27 12.79 13.43
C GLY A 171 8.97 14.21 12.94
N ALA A 172 8.17 14.40 11.90
CA ALA A 172 7.68 15.72 11.50
C ALA A 172 6.80 16.34 12.58
N ASP A 173 6.82 17.67 12.68
CA ASP A 173 5.98 18.37 13.63
C ASP A 173 4.50 18.39 13.22
N THR A 174 3.64 18.74 14.17
CA THR A 174 2.19 18.79 13.95
C THR A 174 1.78 19.75 12.84
N ALA A 175 2.50 20.87 12.65
CA ALA A 175 2.18 21.85 11.62
C ALA A 175 2.45 21.26 10.22
N THR A 176 3.57 20.58 10.05
CA THR A 176 3.92 19.88 8.80
C THR A 176 2.89 18.81 8.47
N ILE A 177 2.51 17.96 9.43
CA ILE A 177 1.49 16.91 9.22
C ILE A 177 0.14 17.51 8.82
N ARG A 178 -0.30 18.58 9.47
CA ARG A 178 -1.55 19.27 9.13
C ARG A 178 -1.52 19.86 7.71
N GLN A 179 -0.40 20.43 7.30
CA GLN A 179 -0.23 20.97 5.96
C GLN A 179 -0.30 19.86 4.90
N ILE A 180 0.37 18.74 5.12
CA ILE A 180 0.33 17.60 4.21
C ILE A 180 -1.10 17.05 4.10
N ALA A 181 -1.80 16.88 5.22
CA ALA A 181 -3.18 16.41 5.22
C ALA A 181 -4.12 17.37 4.44
N LEU A 182 -3.93 18.68 4.57
CA LEU A 182 -4.67 19.67 3.78
C LEU A 182 -4.37 19.55 2.29
N MET A 183 -3.10 19.41 1.91
CA MET A 183 -2.72 19.20 0.52
C MET A 183 -3.32 17.91 -0.05
N CYS A 184 -3.31 16.80 0.71
CA CYS A 184 -3.97 15.56 0.32
C CYS A 184 -5.47 15.76 0.06
N LYS A 185 -6.16 16.45 0.94
CA LYS A 185 -7.58 16.81 0.71
C LYS A 185 -7.78 17.61 -0.57
N MET A 186 -6.88 18.56 -0.86
CA MET A 186 -6.96 19.40 -2.06
C MET A 186 -6.73 18.62 -3.36
N THR A 187 -6.05 17.48 -3.31
CA THR A 187 -5.88 16.60 -4.47
C THR A 187 -7.14 15.82 -4.84
N GLY A 188 -8.12 15.75 -3.94
CA GLY A 188 -9.35 14.99 -4.15
C GLY A 188 -9.23 13.52 -3.72
N THR A 189 -8.19 13.15 -2.97
CA THR A 189 -8.04 11.76 -2.45
C THR A 189 -9.23 11.37 -1.55
N ASP A 190 -9.63 10.08 -1.61
CA ASP A 190 -10.78 9.56 -0.88
C ASP A 190 -10.41 9.20 0.56
N ILE A 191 -9.22 8.68 0.75
CA ILE A 191 -8.69 8.22 2.04
C ILE A 191 -7.31 8.85 2.26
N HIS A 192 -7.03 9.25 3.49
CA HIS A 192 -5.71 9.72 3.85
C HIS A 192 -5.17 8.93 5.04
N HIS A 193 -4.00 8.33 4.85
CA HIS A 193 -3.25 7.60 5.87
C HIS A 193 -2.20 8.52 6.49
N LEU A 194 -2.26 8.72 7.81
CA LEU A 194 -1.37 9.53 8.62
C LEU A 194 -0.42 8.65 9.43
#